data_cf473734f6207ea30eb49018852b8d71
#
_entry.id   cf473734f6207ea30eb49018852b8d71
#
_cell.length_a   1.000
_cell.length_b   1.000
_cell.length_c   1.000
_cell.angle_alpha   90.00
_cell.angle_beta   90.00
_cell.angle_gamma   90.00
#
_symmetry.space_group_name_H-M   'P 1'
#
loop_
_entity.id
_entity.type
_entity.pdbx_description
1 polymer ?
#
loop_
_entity_poly.entity_id
_entity_poly.type
_entity_poly.pdbx_seq_one_letter_code
_entity_poly.pdbx_strand_id
1 'polypeptide(L)'
;MVSVLKMPTLWVLIVFMLFTNTFYTVFDQQMFPNYYASLFSTTEIGNATYGTLNSFQVFLESAMMGVVPIIMKKIGVRNSLLLGATVMFARIGLCGVFHDPVSVSIVKLFHSIEVPLFCLPAFRYFTLHFDTKLSATLYMVGFQIASQIGQVIFSTPMGALHDAMGDRPTFFTISAIVFAALVYGFFVIKKDDQEVGGDPFYTDKQLKAMKAADAEVKA
;
A
#
# COMPACT_ATOMS: atom_id res chain seq x y z
N MET A 1 22.83 -7.88 11.47
CA MET A 1 21.88 -8.40 10.44
C MET A 1 21.18 -9.69 10.88
N VAL A 2 21.87 -10.74 11.29
CA VAL A 2 21.21 -12.00 11.69
C VAL A 2 20.23 -11.86 12.87
N SER A 3 20.51 -10.97 13.80
CA SER A 3 19.61 -10.69 14.95
C SER A 3 18.27 -10.10 14.56
N VAL A 4 18.24 -9.27 13.52
CA VAL A 4 17.01 -8.63 13.03
C VAL A 4 16.10 -9.62 12.28
N LEU A 5 16.68 -10.55 11.53
CA LEU A 5 15.93 -11.62 10.87
C LEU A 5 15.24 -12.58 11.86
N LYS A 6 15.67 -12.57 13.13
CA LYS A 6 15.03 -13.33 14.22
C LYS A 6 13.86 -12.58 14.89
N MET A 7 13.59 -11.33 14.51
CA MET A 7 12.52 -10.54 15.11
C MET A 7 11.15 -10.92 14.51
N PRO A 8 10.22 -11.44 15.33
CA PRO A 8 8.87 -11.80 14.82
C PRO A 8 8.14 -10.62 14.18
N THR A 9 8.34 -9.42 14.71
CA THR A 9 7.72 -8.17 14.19
C THR A 9 8.08 -7.90 12.74
N LEU A 10 9.32 -8.24 12.31
CA LEU A 10 9.73 -8.08 10.93
C LEU A 10 8.94 -9.01 9.99
N TRP A 11 8.83 -10.28 10.36
CA TRP A 11 8.12 -11.26 9.53
C TRP A 11 6.62 -10.99 9.44
N VAL A 12 6.03 -10.54 10.51
CA VAL A 12 4.62 -10.08 10.53
C VAL A 12 4.39 -8.95 9.53
N LEU A 13 5.29 -7.97 9.49
CA LEU A 13 5.21 -6.86 8.55
C LEU A 13 5.48 -7.32 7.11
N ILE A 14 6.48 -8.20 6.89
CA ILE A 14 6.77 -8.77 5.57
C ILE A 14 5.55 -9.51 5.02
N VAL A 15 4.88 -10.33 5.83
CA VAL A 15 3.66 -11.05 5.42
C VAL A 15 2.55 -10.06 5.02
N PHE A 16 2.31 -9.03 5.83
CA PHE A 16 1.33 -8.00 5.49
C PHE A 16 1.65 -7.32 4.16
N MET A 17 2.89 -6.88 3.97
CA MET A 17 3.31 -6.19 2.77
C MET A 17 3.29 -7.09 1.54
N LEU A 18 3.69 -8.35 1.70
CA LEU A 18 3.66 -9.34 0.64
C LEU A 18 2.23 -9.56 0.13
N PHE A 19 1.29 -9.85 1.02
CA PHE A 19 -0.09 -10.11 0.61
C PHE A 19 -0.87 -8.85 0.22
N THR A 20 -0.43 -7.67 0.60
CA THR A 20 -1.05 -6.41 0.15
C THR A 20 -0.41 -5.95 -1.15
N ASN A 21 0.88 -5.64 -1.12
CA ASN A 21 1.57 -4.99 -2.24
C ASN A 21 1.80 -5.91 -3.44
N THR A 22 2.07 -7.20 -3.22
CA THR A 22 2.29 -8.14 -4.33
C THR A 22 1.02 -8.32 -5.17
N PHE A 23 -0.10 -8.62 -4.54
CA PHE A 23 -1.37 -8.84 -5.23
C PHE A 23 -1.88 -7.55 -5.88
N TYR A 24 -1.69 -6.42 -5.21
CA TYR A 24 -1.93 -5.11 -5.78
C TYR A 24 -1.11 -4.86 -7.04
N THR A 25 0.20 -5.15 -7.02
CA THR A 25 1.09 -4.93 -8.16
C THR A 25 0.78 -5.87 -9.33
N VAL A 26 0.45 -7.13 -9.05
CA VAL A 26 -0.02 -8.08 -10.08
C VAL A 26 -1.28 -7.54 -10.76
N PHE A 27 -2.24 -7.07 -9.98
CA PHE A 27 -3.44 -6.43 -10.54
C PHE A 27 -3.09 -5.18 -11.36
N ASP A 28 -2.38 -4.22 -10.79
CA ASP A 28 -2.19 -2.90 -11.40
C ASP A 28 -1.28 -2.90 -12.63
N GLN A 29 -0.22 -3.71 -12.60
CA GLN A 29 0.79 -3.71 -13.68
C GLN A 29 0.55 -4.78 -14.74
N GLN A 30 -0.06 -5.91 -14.38
CA GLN A 30 -0.18 -7.04 -15.32
C GLN A 30 -1.59 -7.20 -15.88
N MET A 31 -2.64 -6.89 -15.12
CA MET A 31 -4.02 -7.12 -15.53
C MET A 31 -4.75 -5.84 -15.92
N PHE A 32 -4.65 -4.79 -15.11
CA PHE A 32 -5.43 -3.57 -15.29
C PHE A 32 -5.22 -2.88 -16.64
N PRO A 33 -4.01 -2.75 -17.22
CA PRO A 33 -3.83 -2.09 -18.51
C PRO A 33 -4.60 -2.77 -19.65
N ASN A 34 -4.55 -4.10 -19.69
CA ASN A 34 -5.26 -4.89 -20.70
C ASN A 34 -6.78 -4.81 -20.51
N TYR A 35 -7.24 -4.95 -19.27
CA TYR A 35 -8.66 -4.76 -18.93
C TYR A 35 -9.14 -3.38 -19.33
N TYR A 36 -8.41 -2.32 -18.98
CA TYR A 36 -8.79 -0.95 -19.33
C TYR A 36 -8.88 -0.75 -20.84
N ALA A 37 -7.89 -1.26 -21.59
CA ALA A 37 -7.88 -1.17 -23.04
C ALA A 37 -9.07 -1.91 -23.69
N SER A 38 -9.53 -3.02 -23.09
CA SER A 38 -10.67 -3.80 -23.58
C SER A 38 -12.03 -3.08 -23.45
N LEU A 39 -12.10 -2.02 -22.64
CA LEU A 39 -13.32 -1.22 -22.47
C LEU A 39 -13.59 -0.25 -23.65
N PHE A 40 -12.66 -0.12 -24.58
CA PHE A 40 -12.76 0.79 -25.72
C PHE A 40 -13.06 0.04 -27.02
N SER A 41 -13.51 0.77 -28.02
CA SER A 41 -13.85 0.23 -29.35
C SER A 41 -12.65 -0.42 -30.07
N THR A 42 -11.44 0.06 -29.78
CA THR A 42 -10.18 -0.54 -30.24
C THR A 42 -9.14 -0.50 -29.13
N THR A 43 -8.28 -1.52 -29.08
CA THR A 43 -7.18 -1.60 -28.13
C THR A 43 -6.21 -0.43 -28.28
N GLU A 44 -6.05 0.10 -29.49
CA GLU A 44 -5.19 1.25 -29.75
C GLU A 44 -5.69 2.51 -29.04
N ILE A 45 -6.99 2.82 -29.16
CA ILE A 45 -7.62 3.94 -28.44
C ILE A 45 -7.52 3.73 -26.94
N GLY A 46 -7.78 2.50 -26.48
CA GLY A 46 -7.69 2.15 -25.06
C GLY A 46 -6.29 2.37 -24.48
N ASN A 47 -5.26 1.91 -25.17
CA ASN A 47 -3.86 2.09 -24.75
C ASN A 47 -3.43 3.57 -24.76
N ALA A 48 -3.82 4.34 -25.78
CA ALA A 48 -3.53 5.78 -25.84
C ALA A 48 -4.20 6.53 -24.67
N THR A 49 -5.46 6.20 -24.40
CA THR A 49 -6.21 6.78 -23.26
C THR A 49 -5.61 6.37 -21.92
N TYR A 50 -5.22 5.11 -21.79
CA TYR A 50 -4.53 4.63 -20.57
C TYR A 50 -3.22 5.38 -20.33
N GLY A 51 -2.40 5.58 -21.37
CA GLY A 51 -1.14 6.31 -21.26
C GLY A 51 -1.34 7.75 -20.76
N THR A 52 -2.35 8.45 -21.30
CA THR A 52 -2.71 9.80 -20.86
C THR A 52 -3.21 9.83 -19.42
N LEU A 53 -4.12 8.92 -19.08
CA LEU A 53 -4.68 8.78 -17.73
C LEU A 53 -3.58 8.45 -16.71
N ASN A 54 -2.68 7.54 -17.06
CA ASN A 54 -1.57 7.15 -16.20
C ASN A 54 -0.59 8.30 -15.96
N SER A 55 -0.29 9.11 -16.99
CA SER A 55 0.54 10.31 -16.84
C SER A 55 -0.09 11.33 -15.89
N PHE A 56 -1.39 11.56 -16.01
CA PHE A 56 -2.12 12.43 -15.11
C PHE A 56 -2.16 11.90 -13.67
N GLN A 57 -2.37 10.59 -13.53
CA GLN A 57 -2.35 9.93 -12.23
C GLN A 57 -0.99 10.07 -11.53
N VAL A 58 0.15 9.90 -12.25
CA VAL A 58 1.50 10.06 -11.68
C VAL A 58 1.75 11.51 -11.24
N PHE A 59 1.22 12.49 -11.96
CA PHE A 59 1.27 13.89 -11.54
C PHE A 59 0.53 14.10 -10.21
N LEU A 60 -0.68 13.57 -10.07
CA LEU A 60 -1.46 13.64 -8.83
C LEU A 60 -0.76 12.88 -7.69
N GLU A 61 -0.14 11.74 -7.97
CA GLU A 61 0.63 10.95 -7.00
C GLU A 61 1.80 11.77 -6.43
N SER A 62 2.52 12.50 -7.29
CA SER A 62 3.60 13.38 -6.86
C SER A 62 3.11 14.48 -5.91
N ALA A 63 1.96 15.08 -6.18
CA ALA A 63 1.33 16.04 -5.28
C ALA A 63 0.92 15.38 -3.94
N MET A 64 0.37 14.17 -4.01
CA MET A 64 -0.06 13.42 -2.82
C MET A 64 1.09 13.00 -1.93
N MET A 65 2.29 12.75 -2.48
CA MET A 65 3.51 12.51 -1.68
C MET A 65 3.83 13.67 -0.72
N GLY A 66 3.52 14.92 -1.10
CA GLY A 66 3.63 16.10 -0.22
C GLY A 66 2.56 16.15 0.88
N VAL A 67 1.40 15.57 0.64
CA VAL A 67 0.25 15.58 1.58
C VAL A 67 0.34 14.46 2.62
N VAL A 68 0.88 13.29 2.26
CA VAL A 68 0.94 12.12 3.14
C VAL A 68 1.65 12.37 4.48
N PRO A 69 2.76 13.12 4.58
CA PRO A 69 3.36 13.47 5.87
C PRO A 69 2.39 14.21 6.81
N ILE A 70 1.50 15.05 6.27
CA ILE A 70 0.48 15.76 7.06
C ILE A 70 -0.56 14.77 7.57
N ILE A 71 -0.97 13.81 6.73
CA ILE A 71 -1.89 12.73 7.13
C ILE A 71 -1.27 11.87 8.24
N MET A 72 -0.02 11.45 8.06
CA MET A 72 0.72 10.67 9.08
C MET A 72 0.82 11.40 10.42
N LYS A 73 1.02 12.72 10.44
CA LYS A 73 1.01 13.51 11.68
C LYS A 73 -0.34 13.49 12.38
N LYS A 74 -1.44 13.44 11.64
CA LYS A 74 -2.80 13.46 12.22
C LYS A 74 -3.26 12.11 12.74
N ILE A 75 -3.10 11.06 11.92
CA ILE A 75 -3.67 9.74 12.22
C ILE A 75 -2.63 8.70 12.63
N GLY A 76 -1.34 9.02 12.51
CA GLY A 76 -0.22 8.11 12.79
C GLY A 76 0.23 7.31 11.58
N VAL A 77 1.42 6.72 11.70
CA VAL A 77 2.07 5.94 10.62
C VAL A 77 1.31 4.65 10.35
N ARG A 78 1.00 3.89 11.40
CA ARG A 78 0.22 2.65 11.31
C ARG A 78 -1.13 2.85 10.60
N ASN A 79 -1.88 3.84 11.05
CA ASN A 79 -3.22 4.08 10.50
C ASN A 79 -3.15 4.59 9.06
N SER A 80 -2.13 5.36 8.70
CA SER A 80 -1.89 5.79 7.31
C SER A 80 -1.58 4.61 6.40
N LEU A 81 -0.77 3.64 6.88
CA LEU A 81 -0.47 2.42 6.16
C LEU A 81 -1.71 1.55 5.92
N LEU A 82 -2.53 1.37 6.97
CA LEU A 82 -3.79 0.65 6.86
C LEU A 82 -4.80 1.36 5.97
N LEU A 83 -4.83 2.69 5.98
CA LEU A 83 -5.66 3.49 5.08
C LEU A 83 -5.24 3.28 3.62
N GLY A 84 -3.93 3.29 3.32
CA GLY A 84 -3.42 2.96 1.98
C GLY A 84 -3.87 1.58 1.51
N ALA A 85 -3.73 0.56 2.35
CA ALA A 85 -4.21 -0.79 2.06
C ALA A 85 -5.75 -0.86 1.88
N THR A 86 -6.50 -0.03 2.62
CA THR A 86 -7.97 0.07 2.47
C THR A 86 -8.34 0.64 1.11
N VAL A 87 -7.64 1.69 0.65
CA VAL A 87 -7.86 2.28 -0.68
C VAL A 87 -7.51 1.27 -1.78
N MET A 88 -6.40 0.50 -1.63
CA MET A 88 -6.03 -0.58 -2.56
C MET A 88 -7.16 -1.63 -2.67
N PHE A 89 -7.64 -2.13 -1.54
CA PHE A 89 -8.77 -3.07 -1.50
C PHE A 89 -9.99 -2.52 -2.23
N ALA A 90 -10.40 -1.29 -1.89
CA ALA A 90 -11.58 -0.67 -2.48
C ALA A 90 -11.43 -0.46 -3.99
N ARG A 91 -10.26 0.02 -4.45
CA ARG A 91 -9.99 0.25 -5.88
C ARG A 91 -10.07 -1.03 -6.69
N ILE A 92 -9.41 -2.09 -6.24
CA ILE A 92 -9.43 -3.37 -6.95
C ILE A 92 -10.86 -3.92 -7.04
N GLY A 93 -11.61 -3.89 -5.93
CA GLY A 93 -13.00 -4.31 -5.90
C GLY A 93 -13.91 -3.49 -6.82
N LEU A 94 -13.74 -2.16 -6.82
CA LEU A 94 -14.52 -1.26 -7.69
C LEU A 94 -14.23 -1.48 -9.18
N CYS A 95 -13.00 -1.85 -9.57
CA CYS A 95 -12.69 -2.26 -10.95
C CYS A 95 -13.43 -3.55 -11.35
N GLY A 96 -13.77 -4.42 -10.40
CA GLY A 96 -14.63 -5.58 -10.64
C GLY A 96 -16.11 -5.22 -10.78
N VAL A 97 -16.54 -4.07 -10.25
CA VAL A 97 -17.93 -3.61 -10.31
C VAL A 97 -18.22 -2.78 -11.57
N PHE A 98 -17.38 -1.79 -11.86
CA PHE A 98 -17.56 -0.89 -12.98
C PHE A 98 -17.02 -1.47 -14.28
N HIS A 99 -17.68 -1.12 -15.39
CA HIS A 99 -17.38 -1.66 -16.75
C HIS A 99 -17.36 -0.59 -17.82
N ASP A 100 -17.62 0.65 -17.46
CA ASP A 100 -17.56 1.75 -18.39
C ASP A 100 -16.21 2.48 -18.26
N PRO A 101 -15.65 3.00 -19.37
CA PRO A 101 -14.32 3.63 -19.37
C PRO A 101 -14.23 4.82 -18.42
N VAL A 102 -15.31 5.57 -18.22
CA VAL A 102 -15.30 6.79 -17.40
C VAL A 102 -15.21 6.44 -15.92
N SER A 103 -16.09 5.53 -15.43
CA SER A 103 -16.08 5.10 -14.03
C SER A 103 -14.76 4.40 -13.67
N VAL A 104 -14.25 3.54 -14.57
CA VAL A 104 -12.95 2.86 -14.34
C VAL A 104 -11.79 3.85 -14.36
N SER A 105 -11.83 4.91 -15.18
CA SER A 105 -10.85 6.00 -15.13
C SER A 105 -10.84 6.73 -13.80
N ILE A 106 -12.01 7.04 -13.25
CA ILE A 106 -12.14 7.68 -11.93
C ILE A 106 -11.56 6.75 -10.85
N VAL A 107 -11.88 5.47 -10.89
CA VAL A 107 -11.34 4.46 -9.95
C VAL A 107 -9.82 4.34 -10.09
N LYS A 108 -9.27 4.42 -11.32
CA LYS A 108 -7.81 4.41 -11.54
C LYS A 108 -7.11 5.60 -10.85
N LEU A 109 -7.74 6.75 -10.76
CA LEU A 109 -7.13 7.92 -10.09
C LEU A 109 -6.92 7.72 -8.58
N PHE A 110 -7.63 6.79 -7.92
CA PHE A 110 -7.34 6.43 -6.51
C PHE A 110 -5.93 5.85 -6.33
N HIS A 111 -5.30 5.37 -7.40
CA HIS A 111 -3.89 4.98 -7.39
C HIS A 111 -2.97 6.08 -6.90
N SER A 112 -3.25 7.33 -7.28
CA SER A 112 -2.46 8.49 -6.83
C SER A 112 -2.50 8.71 -5.32
N ILE A 113 -3.51 8.18 -4.64
CA ILE A 113 -3.70 8.28 -3.18
C ILE A 113 -3.10 7.07 -2.47
N GLU A 114 -3.39 5.87 -2.96
CA GLU A 114 -3.03 4.63 -2.28
C GLU A 114 -1.52 4.37 -2.25
N VAL A 115 -0.81 4.64 -3.36
CA VAL A 115 0.63 4.37 -3.44
C VAL A 115 1.41 5.22 -2.45
N PRO A 116 1.27 6.57 -2.41
CA PRO A 116 1.93 7.38 -1.40
C PRO A 116 1.52 7.02 0.04
N LEU A 117 0.23 6.72 0.27
CA LEU A 117 -0.30 6.31 1.59
C LEU A 117 0.17 4.93 2.04
N PHE A 118 0.69 4.12 1.13
CA PHE A 118 1.27 2.82 1.48
C PHE A 118 2.80 2.91 1.58
N CYS A 119 3.48 3.43 0.56
CA CYS A 119 4.94 3.43 0.49
C CYS A 119 5.61 4.32 1.54
N LEU A 120 5.14 5.57 1.73
CA LEU A 120 5.75 6.49 2.69
C LEU A 120 5.54 6.05 4.15
N PRO A 121 4.33 5.66 4.58
CA PRO A 121 4.15 5.09 5.90
C PRO A 121 4.88 3.77 6.09
N ALA A 122 5.01 2.91 5.07
CA ALA A 122 5.80 1.70 5.15
C ALA A 122 7.27 2.02 5.47
N PHE A 123 7.89 2.92 4.72
CA PHE A 123 9.26 3.37 5.01
C PHE A 123 9.38 3.95 6.42
N ARG A 124 8.43 4.82 6.80
CA ARG A 124 8.42 5.43 8.13
C ARG A 124 8.21 4.42 9.25
N TYR A 125 7.41 3.41 9.03
CA TYR A 125 7.21 2.32 9.99
C TYR A 125 8.53 1.60 10.30
N PHE A 126 9.36 1.34 9.29
CA PHE A 126 10.69 0.75 9.51
C PHE A 126 11.59 1.67 10.33
N THR A 127 11.54 3.00 10.12
CA THR A 127 12.36 3.94 10.91
C THR A 127 11.88 4.10 12.35
N LEU A 128 10.57 3.91 12.62
CA LEU A 128 9.99 3.98 13.97
C LEU A 128 10.27 2.72 14.80
N HIS A 129 10.12 1.55 14.20
CA HIS A 129 10.07 0.29 14.94
C HIS A 129 11.36 -0.53 14.87
N PHE A 130 12.36 -0.06 14.12
CA PHE A 130 13.66 -0.72 13.98
C PHE A 130 14.80 0.29 14.11
N ASP A 131 16.02 -0.22 14.35
CA ASP A 131 17.23 0.62 14.42
C ASP A 131 17.38 1.45 13.13
N THR A 132 17.54 2.75 13.29
CA THR A 132 17.63 3.72 12.19
C THR A 132 18.75 3.38 11.21
N LYS A 133 19.86 2.80 11.69
CA LYS A 133 20.99 2.38 10.83
C LYS A 133 20.64 1.21 9.90
N LEU A 134 19.63 0.43 10.26
CA LEU A 134 19.20 -0.76 9.51
C LEU A 134 17.87 -0.52 8.77
N SER A 135 17.14 0.53 9.08
CA SER A 135 15.78 0.75 8.58
C SER A 135 15.70 0.82 7.05
N ALA A 136 16.65 1.47 6.38
CA ALA A 136 16.71 1.52 4.92
C ALA A 136 16.93 0.11 4.32
N THR A 137 17.86 -0.65 4.89
CA THR A 137 18.10 -2.03 4.44
C THR A 137 16.89 -2.92 4.69
N LEU A 138 16.22 -2.77 5.83
CA LEU A 138 15.02 -3.53 6.18
C LEU A 138 13.84 -3.19 5.28
N TYR A 139 13.68 -1.92 4.91
CA TYR A 139 12.69 -1.52 3.92
C TYR A 139 12.96 -2.16 2.56
N MET A 140 14.22 -2.12 2.09
CA MET A 140 14.60 -2.74 0.81
C MET A 140 14.36 -4.26 0.83
N VAL A 141 14.80 -4.96 1.87
CA VAL A 141 14.69 -6.43 1.96
C VAL A 141 13.27 -6.85 2.34
N GLY A 142 12.70 -6.24 3.37
CA GLY A 142 11.41 -6.63 3.93
C GLY A 142 10.20 -6.15 3.13
N PHE A 143 10.36 -5.14 2.29
CA PHE A 143 9.28 -4.64 1.44
C PHE A 143 9.59 -4.84 -0.04
N GLN A 144 10.63 -4.20 -0.58
CA GLN A 144 10.87 -4.22 -2.02
C GLN A 144 11.22 -5.62 -2.54
N ILE A 145 12.23 -6.28 -1.97
CA ILE A 145 12.65 -7.62 -2.42
C ILE A 145 11.56 -8.65 -2.14
N ALA A 146 10.93 -8.62 -0.96
CA ALA A 146 9.84 -9.55 -0.63
C ALA A 146 8.66 -9.41 -1.60
N SER A 147 8.29 -8.19 -1.96
CA SER A 147 7.22 -7.94 -2.95
C SER A 147 7.59 -8.44 -4.35
N GLN A 148 8.84 -8.27 -4.79
CA GLN A 148 9.29 -8.80 -6.09
C GLN A 148 9.31 -10.33 -6.13
N ILE A 149 9.79 -10.98 -5.06
CA ILE A 149 9.71 -12.45 -4.93
C ILE A 149 8.25 -12.90 -4.96
N GLY A 150 7.38 -12.21 -4.22
CA GLY A 150 5.95 -12.48 -4.24
C GLY A 150 5.35 -12.38 -5.65
N GLN A 151 5.71 -11.37 -6.43
CA GLN A 151 5.27 -11.23 -7.83
C GLN A 151 5.70 -12.43 -8.68
N VAL A 152 6.96 -12.86 -8.58
CA VAL A 152 7.46 -14.05 -9.32
C VAL A 152 6.64 -15.29 -8.97
N ILE A 153 6.28 -15.48 -7.70
CA ILE A 153 5.54 -16.66 -7.24
C ILE A 153 4.07 -16.58 -7.64
N PHE A 154 3.42 -15.42 -7.48
CA PHE A 154 1.97 -15.29 -7.59
C PHE A 154 1.47 -14.82 -8.96
N SER A 155 2.32 -14.26 -9.83
CA SER A 155 1.90 -13.82 -11.17
C SER A 155 1.34 -14.98 -12.01
N THR A 156 2.01 -16.12 -12.05
CA THR A 156 1.55 -17.28 -12.82
C THR A 156 0.22 -17.85 -12.30
N PRO A 157 0.03 -18.12 -10.99
CA PRO A 157 -1.26 -18.55 -10.47
C PRO A 157 -2.38 -17.53 -10.71
N MET A 158 -2.10 -16.25 -10.59
CA MET A 158 -3.11 -15.21 -10.83
C MET A 158 -3.44 -15.06 -12.32
N GLY A 159 -2.45 -15.21 -13.20
CA GLY A 159 -2.66 -15.29 -14.64
C GLY A 159 -3.54 -16.48 -15.03
N ALA A 160 -3.23 -17.67 -14.51
CA ALA A 160 -4.06 -18.86 -14.74
C ALA A 160 -5.50 -18.70 -14.21
N LEU A 161 -5.67 -18.04 -13.07
CA LEU A 161 -7.00 -17.71 -12.55
C LEU A 161 -7.74 -16.75 -13.48
N HIS A 162 -7.06 -15.73 -13.97
CA HIS A 162 -7.61 -14.78 -14.93
C HIS A 162 -8.04 -15.45 -16.24
N ASP A 163 -7.20 -16.35 -16.78
CA ASP A 163 -7.52 -17.09 -18.01
C ASP A 163 -8.73 -18.02 -17.82
N ALA A 164 -8.92 -18.59 -16.62
CA ALA A 164 -10.02 -19.49 -16.30
C ALA A 164 -11.33 -18.78 -16.00
N MET A 165 -11.29 -17.62 -15.33
CA MET A 165 -12.48 -16.96 -14.77
C MET A 165 -12.76 -15.57 -15.36
N GLY A 166 -11.80 -14.98 -16.11
CA GLY A 166 -11.86 -13.62 -16.65
C GLY A 166 -11.55 -12.53 -15.62
N ASP A 167 -11.62 -11.27 -16.05
CA ASP A 167 -11.21 -10.10 -15.28
C ASP A 167 -11.93 -9.96 -13.92
N ARG A 168 -13.26 -9.93 -13.93
CA ARG A 168 -14.08 -9.58 -12.76
C ARG A 168 -13.91 -10.53 -11.57
N PRO A 169 -14.09 -11.86 -11.74
CA PRO A 169 -13.89 -12.80 -10.62
C PRO A 169 -12.46 -12.77 -10.10
N THR A 170 -11.47 -12.54 -10.98
CA THR A 170 -10.07 -12.40 -10.60
C THR A 170 -9.86 -11.14 -9.75
N PHE A 171 -10.43 -9.99 -10.14
CA PHE A 171 -10.32 -8.76 -9.36
C PHE A 171 -10.99 -8.89 -8.00
N PHE A 172 -12.16 -9.52 -7.90
CA PHE A 172 -12.77 -9.80 -6.60
C PHE A 172 -11.94 -10.76 -5.74
N THR A 173 -11.30 -11.76 -6.35
CA THR A 173 -10.41 -12.67 -5.62
C THR A 173 -9.18 -11.93 -5.09
N ILE A 174 -8.53 -11.11 -5.91
CA ILE A 174 -7.39 -10.30 -5.48
C ILE A 174 -7.83 -9.30 -4.40
N SER A 175 -8.97 -8.64 -4.57
CA SER A 175 -9.53 -7.72 -3.57
C SER A 175 -9.79 -8.43 -2.24
N ALA A 176 -10.33 -9.65 -2.26
CA ALA A 176 -10.55 -10.45 -1.05
C ALA A 176 -9.24 -10.84 -0.35
N ILE A 177 -8.18 -11.15 -1.10
CA ILE A 177 -6.84 -11.42 -0.54
C ILE A 177 -6.28 -10.17 0.12
N VAL A 178 -6.36 -9.01 -0.55
CA VAL A 178 -5.90 -7.72 0.02
C VAL A 178 -6.73 -7.34 1.25
N PHE A 179 -8.05 -7.63 1.25
CA PHE A 179 -8.89 -7.43 2.43
C PHE A 179 -8.47 -8.33 3.60
N ALA A 180 -8.20 -9.60 3.34
CA ALA A 180 -7.70 -10.51 4.38
C ALA A 180 -6.34 -10.03 4.95
N ALA A 181 -5.45 -9.53 4.09
CA ALA A 181 -4.20 -8.92 4.51
C ALA A 181 -4.43 -7.64 5.33
N LEU A 182 -5.40 -6.81 4.96
CA LEU A 182 -5.80 -5.62 5.73
C LEU A 182 -6.29 -5.99 7.13
N VAL A 183 -7.17 -6.98 7.24
CA VAL A 183 -7.67 -7.50 8.52
C VAL A 183 -6.52 -8.04 9.36
N TYR A 184 -5.64 -8.85 8.76
CA TYR A 184 -4.42 -9.31 9.42
C TYR A 184 -3.57 -8.14 9.92
N GLY A 185 -3.29 -7.14 9.07
CA GLY A 185 -2.51 -5.96 9.42
C GLY A 185 -3.11 -5.16 10.58
N PHE A 186 -4.45 -5.06 10.63
CA PHE A 186 -5.14 -4.37 11.72
C PHE A 186 -4.84 -4.96 13.10
N PHE A 187 -4.69 -6.29 13.20
CA PHE A 187 -4.42 -6.96 14.47
C PHE A 187 -2.94 -7.05 14.83
N VAL A 188 -2.05 -7.12 13.83
CA VAL A 188 -0.65 -7.49 14.08
C VAL A 188 0.36 -6.35 13.89
N ILE A 189 0.02 -5.30 13.11
CA ILE A 189 0.90 -4.13 12.96
C ILE A 189 0.90 -3.33 14.26
N LYS A 190 2.10 -3.08 14.80
CA LYS A 190 2.29 -2.34 16.05
C LYS A 190 1.80 -0.89 15.94
N LYS A 191 1.31 -0.35 17.05
CA LYS A 191 0.95 1.05 17.16
C LYS A 191 2.20 1.94 17.22
N ASP A 192 2.07 3.19 16.87
CA ASP A 192 3.16 4.16 16.80
C ASP A 192 3.81 4.48 18.17
N ASP A 193 3.11 4.20 19.27
CA ASP A 193 3.61 4.34 20.64
C ASP A 193 4.52 3.20 21.10
N GLN A 194 4.68 2.15 20.29
CA GLN A 194 5.53 0.98 20.56
C GLN A 194 6.87 1.06 19.82
N GLU A 195 7.57 2.17 19.95
CA GLU A 195 8.87 2.40 19.32
C GLU A 195 9.96 1.47 19.82
N VAL A 196 10.91 1.09 18.97
CA VAL A 196 12.01 0.18 19.27
C VAL A 196 13.38 0.80 18.88
N GLY A 197 13.55 2.09 19.03
CA GLY A 197 14.84 2.76 18.77
C GLY A 197 14.96 3.46 17.42
N GLY A 198 13.83 3.76 16.79
CA GLY A 198 13.76 4.57 15.60
C GLY A 198 13.78 6.08 15.88
N ASP A 199 13.84 6.85 14.82
CA ASP A 199 13.71 8.31 14.87
C ASP A 199 12.28 8.69 15.28
N PRO A 200 12.08 9.42 16.38
CA PRO A 200 10.77 9.74 16.92
C PRO A 200 9.94 10.56 15.92
N PHE A 201 8.79 10.02 15.57
CA PHE A 201 7.76 10.70 14.77
C PHE A 201 6.46 10.64 15.55
N TYR A 202 6.13 11.74 16.19
CA TYR A 202 4.94 11.82 17.02
C TYR A 202 3.74 12.36 16.25
N THR A 203 2.59 11.74 16.47
CA THR A 203 1.30 12.31 16.04
C THR A 203 0.99 13.56 16.88
N ASP A 204 0.10 14.43 16.38
CA ASP A 204 -0.34 15.63 17.14
C ASP A 204 -0.93 15.24 18.52
N LYS A 205 -1.54 14.05 18.61
CA LYS A 205 -2.07 13.53 19.89
C LYS A 205 -0.93 13.17 20.85
N GLN A 206 0.10 12.50 20.37
CA GLN A 206 1.27 12.12 21.17
C GLN A 206 2.03 13.37 21.61
N LEU A 207 2.25 14.34 20.73
CA LEU A 207 2.89 15.62 21.05
C LEU A 207 2.12 16.41 22.15
N LYS A 208 0.77 16.40 22.09
CA LYS A 208 -0.05 17.03 23.13
C LYS A 208 0.09 16.30 24.46
N ALA A 209 0.07 14.97 24.46
CA ALA A 209 0.25 14.16 25.67
C ALA A 209 1.63 14.37 26.30
N MET A 210 2.70 14.41 25.50
CA MET A 210 4.06 14.70 25.98
C MET A 210 4.16 16.10 26.60
N LYS A 211 3.60 17.13 25.96
CA LYS A 211 3.58 18.50 26.50
C LYS A 211 2.80 18.60 27.80
N ALA A 212 1.70 17.84 27.93
CA ALA A 212 0.93 17.80 29.18
C ALA A 212 1.75 17.15 30.31
N ALA A 213 2.40 16.02 30.04
CA ALA A 213 3.28 15.34 31.00
C ALA A 213 4.48 16.22 31.43
N ASP A 214 5.13 16.91 30.49
CA ASP A 214 6.21 17.85 30.78
C ASP A 214 5.74 19.05 31.64
N ALA A 215 4.49 19.49 31.48
CA ALA A 215 3.92 20.56 32.28
C ALA A 215 3.63 20.10 33.73
N GLU A 216 3.17 18.86 33.91
CA GLU A 216 2.94 18.26 35.23
C GLU A 216 4.25 18.03 36.01
N VAL A 217 5.35 17.69 35.32
CA VAL A 217 6.66 17.50 35.97
C VAL A 217 7.30 18.83 36.39
N LYS A 218 6.90 19.95 35.77
CA LYS A 218 7.44 21.29 36.05
C LYS A 218 6.59 22.10 37.06
N ALA A 219 5.45 21.58 37.46
CA ALA A 219 4.54 22.16 38.45
C ALA A 219 4.77 21.55 39.83
#